data_d46d815f19df84a54ae86c29f06a3979
#
_entry.id   d46d815f19df84a54ae86c29f06a3979
#
_cell.length_a   1.000
_cell.length_b   1.000
_cell.length_c   1.000
_cell.angle_alpha   90.00
_cell.angle_beta   90.00
_cell.angle_gamma   90.00
#
_symmetry.space_group_name_H-M   'P 1'
#
loop_
_entity.id
_entity.type
_entity.pdbx_description
1 polymer ?
#
loop_
_entity_poly.entity_id
_entity_poly.type
_entity_poly.pdbx_seq_one_letter_code
_entity_poly.pdbx_strand_id
1 'polypeptide(L)'
;MPDHLPEETPVDGVSKKLKIFVIILTVVTFLTLVALFTKLVNKPIVQKKNQSNVQNSMTKKDLSDEYQAVGKRLMNSGLKEQAIDQFIKVWEIQKPGNQERAKAAQTVGTLYADLGNCQEALTWLFRAEFSDSTIPMQPIIDSCLAKVRSIHSKK
;
A
#
# COMPACT_ATOMS: atom_id res chain seq x y z
N MET A 1 -63.05 41.98 -8.18
CA MET A 1 -62.75 41.38 -6.88
C MET A 1 -61.38 40.71 -7.01
N PRO A 2 -60.32 41.26 -6.44
CA PRO A 2 -59.03 40.58 -6.37
C PRO A 2 -58.94 39.78 -5.07
N ASP A 3 -58.76 38.46 -5.21
CA ASP A 3 -58.46 37.55 -4.13
C ASP A 3 -57.11 37.85 -3.48
N HIS A 4 -57.15 38.30 -2.25
CA HIS A 4 -55.96 38.35 -1.41
C HIS A 4 -55.61 36.96 -0.91
N LEU A 5 -54.61 36.36 -1.49
CA LEU A 5 -53.95 35.20 -0.92
C LEU A 5 -53.21 35.66 0.35
N PRO A 6 -53.36 34.97 1.48
CA PRO A 6 -52.57 35.30 2.68
C PRO A 6 -51.12 34.88 2.46
N GLU A 7 -50.25 35.83 2.61
CA GLU A 7 -48.81 35.64 2.63
C GLU A 7 -48.41 34.80 3.85
N GLU A 8 -48.11 33.52 3.66
CA GLU A 8 -47.61 32.65 4.72
C GLU A 8 -46.24 33.10 5.14
N THR A 9 -46.14 33.84 6.25
CA THR A 9 -44.87 34.14 6.91
C THR A 9 -44.31 32.85 7.49
N PRO A 10 -43.05 32.52 7.21
CA PRO A 10 -42.43 31.32 7.77
C PRO A 10 -42.34 31.44 9.28
N VAL A 11 -43.09 30.58 9.97
CA VAL A 11 -43.08 30.48 11.43
C VAL A 11 -41.75 29.89 11.87
N ASP A 12 -40.78 30.79 12.18
CA ASP A 12 -39.50 30.43 12.74
C ASP A 12 -39.68 30.02 14.21
N GLY A 13 -40.25 28.80 14.41
CA GLY A 13 -40.69 28.29 15.70
C GLY A 13 -39.59 27.89 16.68
N VAL A 14 -38.32 28.22 16.39
CA VAL A 14 -37.16 27.87 17.24
C VAL A 14 -36.86 29.02 18.20
N SER A 15 -36.95 28.78 19.49
CA SER A 15 -36.68 29.80 20.50
C SER A 15 -35.24 30.34 20.36
N LYS A 16 -35.04 31.67 20.56
CA LYS A 16 -33.73 32.32 20.48
C LYS A 16 -32.71 31.65 21.39
N LYS A 17 -33.12 31.12 22.54
CA LYS A 17 -32.24 30.35 23.46
C LYS A 17 -31.73 29.05 22.85
N LEU A 18 -32.56 28.36 22.10
CA LEU A 18 -32.17 27.10 21.43
C LEU A 18 -31.17 27.38 20.27
N LYS A 19 -31.38 28.46 19.50
CA LYS A 19 -30.45 28.87 18.44
C LYS A 19 -29.07 29.19 19.01
N ILE A 20 -29.01 29.93 20.12
CA ILE A 20 -27.75 30.24 20.81
C ILE A 20 -27.07 29.00 21.34
N PHE A 21 -27.82 28.08 21.92
CA PHE A 21 -27.28 26.82 22.44
C PHE A 21 -26.67 25.95 21.33
N VAL A 22 -27.32 25.83 20.19
CA VAL A 22 -26.80 25.10 19.03
C VAL A 22 -25.52 25.74 18.50
N ILE A 23 -25.47 27.07 18.40
CA ILE A 23 -24.28 27.79 17.95
C ILE A 23 -23.09 27.55 18.91
N ILE A 24 -23.32 27.63 20.22
CA ILE A 24 -22.27 27.36 21.21
C ILE A 24 -21.76 25.90 21.08
N LEU A 25 -22.66 24.96 20.95
CA LEU A 25 -22.31 23.54 20.81
C LEU A 25 -21.47 23.28 19.53
N THR A 26 -21.85 23.88 18.40
CA THR A 26 -21.10 23.76 17.16
C THR A 26 -19.71 24.41 17.24
N VAL A 27 -19.59 25.54 17.88
CA VAL A 27 -18.30 26.20 18.09
C VAL A 27 -17.37 25.36 18.97
N VAL A 28 -17.89 24.82 20.07
CA VAL A 28 -17.09 23.94 20.97
C VAL A 28 -16.65 22.66 20.25
N THR A 29 -17.52 22.03 19.48
CA THR A 29 -17.14 20.82 18.71
C THR A 29 -16.12 21.15 17.63
N PHE A 30 -16.22 22.30 16.99
CA PHE A 30 -15.23 22.72 15.99
C PHE A 30 -13.86 23.01 16.61
N LEU A 31 -13.82 23.68 17.77
CA LEU A 31 -12.58 23.95 18.49
C LEU A 31 -11.89 22.67 18.97
N THR A 32 -12.66 21.67 19.45
CA THR A 32 -12.09 20.38 19.85
C THR A 32 -11.54 19.61 18.66
N LEU A 33 -12.20 19.67 17.50
CA LEU A 33 -11.71 19.07 16.26
C LEU A 33 -10.40 19.72 15.80
N VAL A 34 -10.33 21.05 15.81
CA VAL A 34 -9.10 21.78 15.45
C VAL A 34 -7.96 21.45 16.42
N ALA A 35 -8.22 21.37 17.72
CA ALA A 35 -7.22 20.98 18.72
C ALA A 35 -6.73 19.55 18.54
N LEU A 36 -7.60 18.60 18.16
CA LEU A 36 -7.22 17.23 17.80
C LEU A 36 -6.38 17.19 16.53
N PHE A 37 -6.77 17.95 15.52
CA PHE A 37 -6.03 18.03 14.25
C PHE A 37 -4.64 18.62 14.45
N THR A 38 -4.51 19.71 15.21
CA THR A 38 -3.20 20.31 15.51
C THR A 38 -2.32 19.36 16.33
N LYS A 39 -2.91 18.58 17.24
CA LYS A 39 -2.19 17.56 18.01
C LYS A 39 -1.75 16.35 17.14
N LEU A 40 -2.51 16.03 16.09
CA LEU A 40 -2.18 14.98 15.14
C LEU A 40 -1.06 15.41 14.18
N VAL A 41 -1.14 16.66 13.69
CA VAL A 41 -0.16 17.25 12.76
C VAL A 41 1.13 17.63 13.49
N ASN A 42 1.03 18.11 14.73
CA ASN A 42 2.17 18.49 15.57
C ASN A 42 2.66 17.34 16.47
N LYS A 43 2.23 16.09 16.28
CA LYS A 43 3.00 14.99 16.86
C LYS A 43 4.37 15.02 16.20
N PRO A 44 5.44 15.45 16.89
CA PRO A 44 6.76 15.12 16.40
C PRO A 44 6.76 13.59 16.32
N ILE A 45 7.06 13.06 15.14
CA ILE A 45 7.46 11.67 15.02
C ILE A 45 8.58 11.55 16.02
N VAL A 46 8.29 10.93 17.19
CA VAL A 46 9.32 10.58 18.15
C VAL A 46 10.14 9.50 17.48
N GLN A 47 11.02 9.95 16.60
CA GLN A 47 12.19 9.18 16.23
C GLN A 47 12.91 8.97 17.57
N LYS A 48 12.82 7.77 18.06
CA LYS A 48 13.59 7.28 19.20
C LYS A 48 15.05 7.59 18.89
N LYS A 49 15.51 8.73 19.45
CA LYS A 49 16.84 9.29 19.27
C LYS A 49 17.81 8.41 20.05
N ASN A 50 18.11 7.25 19.47
CA ASN A 50 19.32 6.48 19.70
C ASN A 50 19.95 6.26 18.34
N GLN A 51 20.42 7.34 17.76
CA GLN A 51 21.38 7.32 16.67
C GLN A 51 22.43 8.33 17.03
N SER A 52 23.48 7.81 17.67
CA SER A 52 24.82 8.33 17.53
C SER A 52 25.07 8.69 16.08
N ASN A 53 25.54 9.93 15.84
CA ASN A 53 26.05 10.45 14.61
C ASN A 53 26.86 9.40 13.83
N VAL A 54 26.21 8.68 12.92
CA VAL A 54 26.83 8.09 11.77
C VAL A 54 25.93 8.47 10.60
N GLN A 55 26.31 9.52 9.91
CA GLN A 55 25.85 9.84 8.59
C GLN A 55 26.42 8.76 7.66
N ASN A 56 26.00 7.51 7.86
CA ASN A 56 26.20 6.43 6.92
C ASN A 56 25.26 6.73 5.75
N SER A 57 25.84 7.18 4.64
CA SER A 57 25.20 7.02 3.34
C SER A 57 24.88 5.55 3.20
N MET A 58 23.61 5.18 3.43
CA MET A 58 23.10 3.83 3.24
C MET A 58 23.55 3.39 1.84
N THR A 59 24.39 2.37 1.76
CA THR A 59 24.83 1.87 0.46
C THR A 59 23.62 1.21 -0.22
N LYS A 60 23.63 1.16 -1.56
CA LYS A 60 22.59 0.43 -2.31
C LYS A 60 22.43 -1.01 -1.83
N LYS A 61 23.52 -1.58 -1.32
CA LYS A 61 23.52 -2.93 -0.76
C LYS A 61 22.75 -2.98 0.55
N ASP A 62 23.02 -2.07 1.48
CA ASP A 62 22.35 -2.05 2.78
C ASP A 62 20.83 -1.87 2.62
N LEU A 63 20.43 -1.00 1.67
CA LEU A 63 19.03 -0.77 1.33
C LEU A 63 18.36 -2.01 0.71
N SER A 64 19.06 -2.73 -0.16
CA SER A 64 18.59 -3.97 -0.75
C SER A 64 18.40 -5.06 0.31
N ASP A 65 19.36 -5.19 1.23
CA ASP A 65 19.32 -6.15 2.33
C ASP A 65 18.16 -5.86 3.28
N GLU A 66 17.86 -4.58 3.54
CA GLU A 66 16.73 -4.16 4.34
C GLU A 66 15.39 -4.54 3.68
N TYR A 67 15.18 -4.20 2.40
CA TYR A 67 13.96 -4.59 1.68
C TYR A 67 13.79 -6.11 1.63
N GLN A 68 14.87 -6.85 1.42
CA GLN A 68 14.83 -8.31 1.43
C GLN A 68 14.42 -8.85 2.80
N ALA A 69 14.95 -8.29 3.89
CA ALA A 69 14.61 -8.70 5.25
C ALA A 69 13.14 -8.40 5.60
N VAL A 70 12.63 -7.22 5.18
CA VAL A 70 11.21 -6.86 5.35
C VAL A 70 10.33 -7.78 4.53
N GLY A 71 10.66 -8.00 3.25
CA GLY A 71 9.91 -8.89 2.36
C GLY A 71 9.79 -10.32 2.92
N LYS A 72 10.88 -10.88 3.45
CA LYS A 72 10.86 -12.20 4.10
C LYS A 72 9.95 -12.25 5.32
N ARG A 73 9.95 -11.21 6.17
CA ARG A 73 9.05 -11.14 7.32
C ARG A 73 7.59 -11.09 6.92
N LEU A 74 7.26 -10.26 5.91
CA LEU A 74 5.91 -10.16 5.37
C LEU A 74 5.44 -11.49 4.78
N MET A 75 6.29 -12.16 4.01
CA MET A 75 6.01 -13.47 3.45
C MET A 75 5.72 -14.52 4.53
N ASN A 76 6.53 -14.56 5.59
CA ASN A 76 6.35 -15.45 6.74
C ASN A 76 5.07 -15.14 7.54
N SER A 77 4.59 -13.90 7.49
CA SER A 77 3.33 -13.47 8.10
C SER A 77 2.11 -13.69 7.19
N GLY A 78 2.28 -14.29 6.01
CA GLY A 78 1.21 -14.50 5.04
C GLY A 78 0.79 -13.27 4.23
N LEU A 79 1.49 -12.14 4.40
CA LEU A 79 1.22 -10.87 3.71
C LEU A 79 1.93 -10.84 2.35
N LYS A 80 1.47 -11.72 1.44
CA LYS A 80 2.16 -12.00 0.16
C LYS A 80 2.21 -10.78 -0.77
N GLU A 81 1.13 -10.01 -0.89
CA GLU A 81 1.09 -8.82 -1.73
C GLU A 81 2.11 -7.77 -1.27
N GLN A 82 2.17 -7.51 0.04
CA GLN A 82 3.13 -6.56 0.59
C GLN A 82 4.57 -7.06 0.47
N ALA A 83 4.78 -8.38 0.55
CA ALA A 83 6.09 -8.99 0.32
C ALA A 83 6.55 -8.80 -1.13
N ILE A 84 5.66 -8.94 -2.11
CA ILE A 84 5.92 -8.69 -3.52
C ILE A 84 6.50 -7.27 -3.71
N ASP A 85 5.87 -6.26 -3.13
CA ASP A 85 6.33 -4.86 -3.24
C ASP A 85 7.77 -4.68 -2.74
N GLN A 86 8.15 -5.37 -1.66
CA GLN A 86 9.51 -5.29 -1.14
C GLN A 86 10.52 -5.98 -2.05
N PHE A 87 10.19 -7.16 -2.59
CA PHE A 87 11.09 -7.86 -3.52
C PHE A 87 11.20 -7.16 -4.88
N ILE A 88 10.16 -6.46 -5.34
CA ILE A 88 10.26 -5.58 -6.52
C ILE A 88 11.30 -4.48 -6.29
N LYS A 89 11.32 -3.84 -5.11
CA LYS A 89 12.34 -2.84 -4.77
C LYS A 89 13.75 -3.43 -4.75
N VAL A 90 13.92 -4.65 -4.24
CA VAL A 90 15.20 -5.38 -4.34
C VAL A 90 15.60 -5.54 -5.79
N TRP A 91 14.69 -5.99 -6.65
CA TRP A 91 14.94 -6.18 -8.08
C TRP A 91 15.33 -4.87 -8.80
N GLU A 92 14.70 -3.74 -8.47
CA GLU A 92 14.97 -2.43 -9.05
C GLU A 92 16.34 -1.88 -8.66
N ILE A 93 16.77 -2.10 -7.42
CA ILE A 93 18.06 -1.61 -6.89
C ILE A 93 19.23 -2.37 -7.51
N GLN A 94 19.05 -3.65 -7.81
CA GLN A 94 20.10 -4.52 -8.30
C GLN A 94 20.40 -4.30 -9.79
N LYS A 95 21.67 -4.43 -10.17
CA LYS A 95 22.10 -4.31 -11.57
C LYS A 95 21.58 -5.49 -12.41
N PRO A 96 21.30 -5.27 -13.71
CA PRO A 96 21.05 -6.36 -14.64
C PRO A 96 22.18 -7.41 -14.62
N GLY A 97 21.81 -8.69 -14.68
CA GLY A 97 22.78 -9.81 -14.63
C GLY A 97 23.26 -10.17 -13.22
N ASN A 98 22.80 -9.47 -12.17
CA ASN A 98 23.12 -9.87 -10.81
C ASN A 98 22.21 -11.01 -10.35
N GLN A 99 22.78 -12.03 -9.70
CA GLN A 99 22.06 -13.18 -9.16
C GLN A 99 20.98 -12.75 -8.12
N GLU A 100 21.25 -11.73 -7.31
CA GLU A 100 20.27 -11.21 -6.35
C GLU A 100 19.04 -10.63 -7.06
N ARG A 101 19.23 -9.97 -8.22
CA ARG A 101 18.14 -9.49 -9.06
C ARG A 101 17.28 -10.64 -9.58
N ALA A 102 17.93 -11.71 -10.08
CA ALA A 102 17.24 -12.90 -10.54
C ALA A 102 16.45 -13.58 -9.42
N LYS A 103 17.04 -13.75 -8.24
CA LYS A 103 16.36 -14.32 -7.05
C LYS A 103 15.18 -13.46 -6.60
N ALA A 104 15.30 -12.15 -6.61
CA ALA A 104 14.19 -11.26 -6.28
C ALA A 104 13.03 -11.43 -7.27
N ALA A 105 13.32 -11.43 -8.58
CA ALA A 105 12.31 -11.68 -9.61
C ALA A 105 11.66 -13.06 -9.49
N GLN A 106 12.44 -14.11 -9.20
CA GLN A 106 11.92 -15.45 -8.93
C GLN A 106 10.94 -15.44 -7.73
N THR A 107 11.34 -14.80 -6.64
CA THR A 107 10.49 -14.70 -5.44
C THR A 107 9.17 -14.01 -5.74
N VAL A 108 9.21 -12.89 -6.48
CA VAL A 108 8.00 -12.17 -6.93
C VAL A 108 7.12 -13.08 -7.79
N GLY A 109 7.69 -13.77 -8.76
CA GLY A 109 6.97 -14.69 -9.62
C GLY A 109 6.33 -15.85 -8.85
N THR A 110 7.05 -16.41 -7.89
CA THR A 110 6.52 -17.49 -7.01
C THR A 110 5.35 -16.98 -6.16
N LEU A 111 5.47 -15.80 -5.56
CA LEU A 111 4.41 -15.21 -4.76
C LEU A 111 3.15 -14.91 -5.59
N TYR A 112 3.29 -14.42 -6.82
CA TYR A 112 2.16 -14.25 -7.73
C TYR A 112 1.52 -15.58 -8.13
N ALA A 113 2.32 -16.63 -8.35
CA ALA A 113 1.80 -17.98 -8.62
C ALA A 113 1.00 -18.52 -7.43
N ASP A 114 1.50 -18.32 -6.22
CA ASP A 114 0.82 -18.66 -4.96
C ASP A 114 -0.50 -17.92 -4.74
N LEU A 115 -0.59 -16.67 -5.20
CA LEU A 115 -1.82 -15.88 -5.20
C LEU A 115 -2.76 -16.24 -6.36
N GLY A 116 -2.38 -17.18 -7.23
CA GLY A 116 -3.17 -17.61 -8.38
C GLY A 116 -3.06 -16.69 -9.60
N ASN A 117 -2.30 -15.60 -9.52
CA ASN A 117 -2.08 -14.68 -10.63
C ASN A 117 -0.95 -15.18 -11.56
N CYS A 118 -1.28 -16.19 -12.36
CA CYS A 118 -0.31 -16.85 -13.23
C CYS A 118 0.21 -15.96 -14.37
N GLN A 119 -0.51 -14.92 -14.80
CA GLN A 119 -0.01 -14.00 -15.83
C GLN A 119 1.17 -13.17 -15.31
N GLU A 120 1.00 -12.55 -14.15
CA GLU A 120 2.09 -11.80 -13.51
C GLU A 120 3.24 -12.73 -13.07
N ALA A 121 2.90 -13.92 -12.56
CA ALA A 121 3.90 -14.91 -12.20
C ALA A 121 4.84 -15.23 -13.37
N LEU A 122 4.29 -15.54 -14.55
CA LEU A 122 5.08 -15.84 -15.74
C LEU A 122 5.95 -14.67 -16.17
N THR A 123 5.43 -13.45 -16.12
CA THR A 123 6.20 -12.24 -16.44
C THR A 123 7.44 -12.12 -15.57
N TRP A 124 7.30 -12.33 -14.26
CA TRP A 124 8.41 -12.23 -13.33
C TRP A 124 9.37 -13.41 -13.39
N LEU A 125 8.86 -14.64 -13.58
CA LEU A 125 9.69 -15.82 -13.75
C LEU A 125 10.56 -15.75 -15.01
N PHE A 126 10.04 -15.27 -16.13
CA PHE A 126 10.84 -15.06 -17.34
C PHE A 126 11.90 -13.94 -17.16
N ARG A 127 11.61 -12.88 -16.37
CA ARG A 127 12.63 -11.90 -16.00
C ARG A 127 13.74 -12.52 -15.17
N ALA A 128 13.40 -13.43 -14.26
CA ALA A 128 14.38 -14.15 -13.47
C ALA A 128 15.23 -15.07 -14.34
N GLU A 129 14.61 -15.87 -15.21
CA GLU A 129 15.29 -16.79 -16.14
C GLU A 129 16.24 -16.05 -17.09
N PHE A 130 15.81 -14.90 -17.63
CA PHE A 130 16.66 -14.05 -18.45
C PHE A 130 17.89 -13.53 -17.70
N SER A 131 17.76 -13.27 -16.39
CA SER A 131 18.84 -12.76 -15.55
C SER A 131 19.80 -13.87 -15.07
N ASP A 132 19.26 -15.06 -14.81
CA ASP A 132 20.02 -16.24 -14.38
C ASP A 132 19.24 -17.53 -14.71
N SER A 133 19.63 -18.19 -15.80
CA SER A 133 19.00 -19.44 -16.27
C SER A 133 19.34 -20.66 -15.40
N THR A 134 20.24 -20.55 -14.42
CA THR A 134 20.60 -21.65 -13.54
C THR A 134 19.60 -21.88 -12.40
N ILE A 135 18.72 -20.91 -12.16
CA ILE A 135 17.71 -20.99 -11.11
C ILE A 135 16.56 -21.91 -11.58
N PRO A 136 16.21 -22.96 -10.83
CA PRO A 136 15.16 -23.90 -11.25
C PRO A 136 13.76 -23.27 -11.07
N MET A 137 13.15 -22.82 -12.17
CA MET A 137 11.82 -22.20 -12.18
C MET A 137 10.80 -22.97 -13.02
N GLN A 138 11.27 -23.92 -13.81
CA GLN A 138 10.46 -24.63 -14.79
C GLN A 138 9.15 -25.23 -14.23
N PRO A 139 9.14 -25.88 -13.06
CA PRO A 139 7.90 -26.46 -12.52
C PRO A 139 6.79 -25.41 -12.26
N ILE A 140 7.18 -24.21 -11.81
CA ILE A 140 6.23 -23.12 -11.55
C ILE A 140 5.73 -22.52 -12.86
N ILE A 141 6.63 -22.34 -13.83
CA ILE A 141 6.31 -21.86 -15.19
C ILE A 141 5.30 -22.82 -15.84
N ASP A 142 5.57 -24.12 -15.86
CA ASP A 142 4.69 -25.12 -16.47
C ASP A 142 3.31 -25.16 -15.81
N SER A 143 3.26 -25.08 -14.48
CA SER A 143 2.01 -25.02 -13.73
C SER A 143 1.18 -23.78 -14.11
N CYS A 144 1.82 -22.61 -14.18
CA CYS A 144 1.16 -21.37 -14.55
C CYS A 144 0.72 -21.36 -16.02
N LEU A 145 1.52 -21.88 -16.94
CA LEU A 145 1.14 -22.05 -18.34
C LEU A 145 -0.09 -22.96 -18.52
N ALA A 146 -0.15 -24.07 -17.78
CA ALA A 146 -1.30 -24.95 -17.80
C ALA A 146 -2.58 -24.25 -17.34
N LYS A 147 -2.51 -23.47 -16.26
CA LYS A 147 -3.65 -22.67 -15.75
C LYS A 147 -4.11 -21.64 -16.77
N VAL A 148 -3.19 -20.86 -17.36
CA VAL A 148 -3.53 -19.83 -18.34
C VAL A 148 -4.20 -20.45 -19.59
N ARG A 149 -3.69 -21.57 -20.09
CA ARG A 149 -4.29 -22.30 -21.23
C ARG A 149 -5.70 -22.80 -20.91
N SER A 150 -5.93 -23.34 -19.71
CA SER A 150 -7.25 -23.84 -19.30
C SER A 150 -8.32 -22.75 -19.24
N ILE A 151 -7.94 -21.52 -18.92
CA ILE A 151 -8.85 -20.38 -18.92
C ILE A 151 -9.25 -19.97 -20.35
N HIS A 152 -8.30 -20.02 -21.29
CA HIS A 152 -8.56 -19.64 -22.70
C HIS A 152 -9.35 -20.71 -23.44
N SER A 153 -9.26 -21.99 -23.07
CA SER A 153 -10.00 -23.09 -23.73
C SER A 153 -11.49 -23.16 -23.31
N LYS A 154 -11.90 -22.42 -22.28
CA LYS A 154 -13.29 -22.36 -21.78
C LYS A 154 -14.10 -21.19 -22.33
N LYS A 155 -13.51 -20.33 -23.14
CA LYS A 155 -14.16 -19.24 -23.87
C LYS A 155 -14.49 -19.65 -25.31
#